data_894979b340a4dcadd2bec75c87c639df
#
_entry.id   894979b340a4dcadd2bec75c87c639df
#
_cell.length_a   1.000
_cell.length_b   1.000
_cell.length_c   1.000
_cell.angle_alpha   90.00
_cell.angle_beta   90.00
_cell.angle_gamma   90.00
#
_symmetry.space_group_name_H-M   'P 1'
#
loop_
_entity.id
_entity.type
_entity.pdbx_description
1 polymer ?
#
loop_
_entity_poly.entity_id
_entity_poly.type
_entity_poly.pdbx_seq_one_letter_code
_entity_poly.pdbx_strand_id
1 'polypeptide(L)'
;MTKLNDFKVTKRILHNLDNTTEIFFRDVRKLKPISEREESELIKKVKNNNDHKAYNKLIESNMRFVISVAKQYQGKGIELCDLIQEGSLGLMHAIDKFDPNKGCKFVTYAVYWIRQYIIKSLQYHSRTIRLPQNQLSNYAKIKNETEKFEQENNRSPSTLELEENTGIEHNKIYSIMASSINTTSFDRTVDESECLPMVELIPNENADLVEETVENIDMKNKINSVLNKLSNRDQDIIRMYFGIGMPSMPPNEIARRYGLGSERVRQLLKHALSRIRRRYSKELKGLL
;
A
#
# COMPACT_ATOMS: atom_id res chain seq x y z
N MET A 1 -40.14 7.58 -8.59
CA MET A 1 -39.75 8.41 -9.75
C MET A 1 -39.17 9.70 -9.21
N THR A 2 -37.89 9.75 -8.95
CA THR A 2 -37.17 10.96 -8.46
C THR A 2 -36.95 11.89 -9.63
N LYS A 3 -37.46 13.11 -9.54
CA LYS A 3 -37.36 14.13 -10.58
C LYS A 3 -35.90 14.51 -10.82
N LEU A 4 -35.40 14.28 -12.03
CA LEU A 4 -34.05 14.58 -12.51
C LEU A 4 -33.68 16.08 -12.57
N ASN A 5 -34.57 16.99 -12.12
CA ASN A 5 -34.44 18.44 -12.30
C ASN A 5 -33.83 19.23 -11.12
N ASP A 6 -33.50 18.59 -10.00
CA ASP A 6 -33.04 19.31 -8.79
C ASP A 6 -31.53 19.14 -8.49
N PHE A 7 -30.68 19.02 -9.50
CA PHE A 7 -29.24 19.06 -9.27
C PHE A 7 -28.73 20.51 -9.13
N LYS A 8 -29.10 21.16 -8.03
CA LYS A 8 -28.41 22.39 -7.60
C LYS A 8 -27.01 21.99 -7.12
N VAL A 9 -26.00 22.49 -7.84
CA VAL A 9 -24.59 22.46 -7.40
C VAL A 9 -24.51 23.23 -6.09
N THR A 10 -24.55 22.54 -4.96
CA THR A 10 -24.42 23.16 -3.64
C THR A 10 -23.04 23.77 -3.48
N LYS A 11 -22.97 25.06 -3.12
CA LYS A 11 -21.75 25.86 -2.94
C LYS A 11 -20.75 25.34 -1.90
N ARG A 12 -21.09 24.30 -1.14
CA ARG A 12 -20.33 23.84 0.06
C ARG A 12 -19.09 23.00 -0.21
N ILE A 13 -18.76 22.63 -1.45
CA ILE A 13 -17.67 21.68 -1.75
C ILE A 13 -16.40 22.39 -2.31
N LEU A 14 -16.40 23.72 -2.35
CA LEU A 14 -15.36 24.51 -3.04
C LEU A 14 -14.19 24.95 -2.15
N HIS A 15 -14.07 24.51 -0.91
CA HIS A 15 -13.12 25.13 0.03
C HIS A 15 -11.67 24.60 -0.05
N ASN A 16 -11.38 23.53 -0.82
CA ASN A 16 -10.02 23.02 -1.01
C ASN A 16 -9.81 22.49 -2.44
N LEU A 17 -10.17 23.26 -3.46
CA LEU A 17 -9.89 22.91 -4.84
C LEU A 17 -8.61 23.61 -5.28
N ASP A 18 -7.68 22.84 -5.86
CA ASP A 18 -6.52 23.41 -6.52
C ASP A 18 -6.93 24.39 -7.64
N ASN A 19 -6.13 25.41 -7.87
CA ASN A 19 -6.39 26.43 -8.90
C ASN A 19 -6.75 25.82 -10.27
N THR A 20 -6.17 24.67 -10.62
CA THR A 20 -6.45 23.93 -11.86
C THR A 20 -7.88 23.40 -11.92
N THR A 21 -8.38 22.90 -10.81
CA THR A 21 -9.75 22.39 -10.66
C THR A 21 -10.80 23.50 -10.79
N GLU A 22 -10.51 24.67 -10.24
CA GLU A 22 -11.39 25.83 -10.37
C GLU A 22 -11.49 26.32 -11.83
N ILE A 23 -10.37 26.36 -12.53
CA ILE A 23 -10.32 26.69 -13.96
C ILE A 23 -11.18 25.71 -14.76
N PHE A 24 -11.02 24.41 -14.53
CA PHE A 24 -11.81 23.38 -15.19
C PHE A 24 -13.32 23.54 -14.93
N PHE A 25 -13.73 23.75 -13.70
CA PHE A 25 -15.16 23.97 -13.39
C PHE A 25 -15.71 25.26 -14.02
N ARG A 26 -14.90 26.32 -14.09
CA ARG A 26 -15.27 27.58 -14.76
C ARG A 26 -15.51 27.34 -16.25
N ASP A 27 -14.69 26.53 -16.90
CA ASP A 27 -14.83 26.24 -18.32
C ASP A 27 -16.00 25.32 -18.61
N VAL A 28 -16.22 24.30 -17.79
CA VAL A 28 -17.42 23.42 -17.89
C VAL A 28 -18.73 24.19 -17.69
N ARG A 29 -18.76 25.26 -16.85
CA ARG A 29 -19.95 26.11 -16.68
C ARG A 29 -20.35 26.85 -17.96
N LYS A 30 -19.40 27.15 -18.86
CA LYS A 30 -19.66 27.81 -20.14
C LYS A 30 -20.31 26.89 -21.17
N LEU A 31 -20.18 25.57 -21.00
CA LEU A 31 -20.74 24.57 -21.91
C LEU A 31 -22.27 24.56 -21.82
N LYS A 32 -22.92 24.64 -22.95
CA LYS A 32 -24.38 24.63 -23.04
C LYS A 32 -24.90 23.18 -23.13
N PRO A 33 -25.96 22.83 -22.40
CA PRO A 33 -26.62 21.53 -22.57
C PRO A 33 -27.24 21.45 -23.97
N ILE A 34 -27.23 20.27 -24.56
CA ILE A 34 -27.82 19.99 -25.88
C ILE A 34 -29.25 19.51 -25.71
N SER A 35 -30.11 19.79 -26.71
CA SER A 35 -31.47 19.24 -26.76
C SER A 35 -31.46 17.73 -27.12
N GLU A 36 -32.50 16.99 -26.73
CA GLU A 36 -32.63 15.56 -27.01
C GLU A 36 -32.58 15.25 -28.53
N ARG A 37 -33.07 16.17 -29.37
CA ARG A 37 -33.03 16.03 -30.84
C ARG A 37 -31.60 16.16 -31.36
N GLU A 38 -30.89 17.20 -30.93
CA GLU A 38 -29.48 17.40 -31.30
C GLU A 38 -28.58 16.27 -30.78
N GLU A 39 -28.84 15.74 -29.58
CA GLU A 39 -28.13 14.59 -29.04
C GLU A 39 -28.28 13.36 -29.94
N SER A 40 -29.51 13.05 -30.38
CA SER A 40 -29.79 11.94 -31.27
C SER A 40 -29.13 12.09 -32.64
N GLU A 41 -29.11 13.32 -33.20
CA GLU A 41 -28.44 13.60 -34.46
C GLU A 41 -26.92 13.47 -34.37
N LEU A 42 -26.32 13.96 -33.27
CA LEU A 42 -24.89 13.84 -33.04
C LEU A 42 -24.48 12.36 -32.88
N ILE A 43 -25.27 11.58 -32.15
CA ILE A 43 -25.00 10.13 -31.99
C ILE A 43 -25.06 9.41 -33.35
N LYS A 44 -26.02 9.75 -34.21
CA LYS A 44 -26.09 9.20 -35.57
C LYS A 44 -24.87 9.59 -36.42
N LYS A 45 -24.40 10.85 -36.32
CA LYS A 45 -23.18 11.31 -37.02
C LYS A 45 -21.94 10.57 -36.55
N VAL A 46 -21.80 10.38 -35.24
CA VAL A 46 -20.69 9.61 -34.66
C VAL A 46 -20.68 8.17 -35.19
N LYS A 47 -21.84 7.51 -35.18
CA LYS A 47 -21.94 6.11 -35.64
C LYS A 47 -21.75 5.88 -37.12
N ASN A 48 -22.31 6.76 -37.94
CA ASN A 48 -22.28 6.58 -39.37
C ASN A 48 -20.98 7.09 -40.01
N ASN A 49 -20.42 8.21 -39.50
CA ASN A 49 -19.33 8.94 -40.16
C ASN A 49 -18.04 8.98 -39.34
N ASN A 50 -18.00 8.37 -38.12
CA ASN A 50 -16.87 8.51 -37.17
C ASN A 50 -16.45 9.99 -36.98
N ASP A 51 -17.43 10.91 -36.91
CA ASP A 51 -17.16 12.36 -36.82
C ASP A 51 -16.62 12.71 -35.41
N HIS A 52 -15.32 12.91 -35.29
CA HIS A 52 -14.65 13.29 -34.04
C HIS A 52 -15.16 14.63 -33.48
N LYS A 53 -15.62 15.57 -34.32
CA LYS A 53 -16.18 16.83 -33.81
C LYS A 53 -17.53 16.63 -33.13
N ALA A 54 -18.39 15.78 -33.71
CA ALA A 54 -19.65 15.40 -33.11
C ALA A 54 -19.42 14.62 -31.79
N TYR A 55 -18.42 13.75 -31.75
CA TYR A 55 -18.03 12.97 -30.57
C TYR A 55 -17.58 13.90 -29.42
N ASN A 56 -16.65 14.82 -29.67
CA ASN A 56 -16.18 15.77 -28.68
C ASN A 56 -17.32 16.67 -28.17
N LYS A 57 -18.19 17.14 -29.04
CA LYS A 57 -19.34 17.95 -28.66
C LYS A 57 -20.31 17.20 -27.75
N LEU A 58 -20.51 15.89 -27.98
CA LEU A 58 -21.32 15.02 -27.09
C LEU A 58 -20.70 14.90 -25.70
N ILE A 59 -19.38 14.70 -25.60
CA ILE A 59 -18.66 14.60 -24.33
C ILE A 59 -18.78 15.94 -23.57
N GLU A 60 -18.40 17.05 -24.20
CA GLU A 60 -18.42 18.38 -23.61
C GLU A 60 -19.78 18.74 -23.04
N SER A 61 -20.85 18.52 -23.80
CA SER A 61 -22.22 18.85 -23.39
C SER A 61 -22.72 18.02 -22.20
N ASN A 62 -22.25 16.78 -22.06
CA ASN A 62 -22.62 15.88 -20.98
C ASN A 62 -21.65 15.93 -19.77
N MET A 63 -20.56 16.74 -19.83
CA MET A 63 -19.57 16.83 -18.76
C MET A 63 -20.16 17.28 -17.43
N ARG A 64 -21.13 18.23 -17.44
CA ARG A 64 -21.85 18.66 -16.23
C ARG A 64 -22.58 17.53 -15.55
N PHE A 65 -23.10 16.58 -16.33
CA PHE A 65 -23.77 15.40 -15.83
C PHE A 65 -22.77 14.42 -15.18
N VAL A 66 -21.64 14.16 -15.85
CA VAL A 66 -20.53 13.34 -15.27
C VAL A 66 -20.10 13.89 -13.92
N ILE A 67 -19.87 15.21 -13.83
CA ILE A 67 -19.49 15.87 -12.57
C ILE A 67 -20.53 15.63 -11.47
N SER A 68 -21.84 15.71 -11.80
CA SER A 68 -22.91 15.50 -10.82
C SER A 68 -22.92 14.07 -10.28
N VAL A 69 -22.60 13.08 -11.11
CA VAL A 69 -22.47 11.67 -10.71
C VAL A 69 -21.20 11.45 -9.90
N ALA A 70 -20.06 11.99 -10.33
CA ALA A 70 -18.76 11.85 -9.66
C ALA A 70 -18.80 12.42 -8.23
N LYS A 71 -19.48 13.54 -8.01
CA LYS A 71 -19.67 14.14 -6.67
C LYS A 71 -20.31 13.22 -5.64
N GLN A 72 -21.14 12.27 -6.05
CA GLN A 72 -21.75 11.28 -5.14
C GLN A 72 -20.73 10.30 -4.55
N TYR A 73 -19.56 10.22 -5.17
CA TYR A 73 -18.47 9.33 -4.78
C TYR A 73 -17.27 10.04 -4.16
N GLN A 74 -17.37 11.37 -3.98
CA GLN A 74 -16.32 12.18 -3.34
C GLN A 74 -16.04 11.73 -1.90
N GLY A 75 -14.76 11.83 -1.47
CA GLY A 75 -14.35 11.47 -0.11
C GLY A 75 -14.14 9.97 0.12
N LYS A 76 -14.15 9.15 -0.94
CA LYS A 76 -13.94 7.70 -0.86
C LYS A 76 -12.49 7.26 -1.20
N GLY A 77 -11.51 8.14 -0.99
CA GLY A 77 -10.08 7.80 -1.19
C GLY A 77 -9.51 8.12 -2.57
N ILE A 78 -10.31 8.73 -3.46
CA ILE A 78 -9.85 9.25 -4.77
C ILE A 78 -10.25 10.71 -4.88
N GLU A 79 -9.41 11.52 -5.51
CA GLU A 79 -9.67 12.93 -5.75
C GLU A 79 -10.82 13.12 -6.74
N LEU A 80 -11.57 14.22 -6.58
CA LEU A 80 -12.75 14.50 -7.41
C LEU A 80 -12.39 14.60 -8.91
N CYS A 81 -11.24 15.18 -9.23
CA CYS A 81 -10.76 15.29 -10.62
C CYS A 81 -10.57 13.94 -11.28
N ASP A 82 -9.97 12.99 -10.56
CA ASP A 82 -9.75 11.62 -11.05
C ASP A 82 -11.09 10.89 -11.23
N LEU A 83 -12.03 11.06 -10.29
CA LEU A 83 -13.37 10.49 -10.42
C LEU A 83 -14.12 11.05 -11.64
N ILE A 84 -13.93 12.33 -11.97
CA ILE A 84 -14.52 12.97 -13.17
C ILE A 84 -13.88 12.39 -14.43
N GLN A 85 -12.56 12.20 -14.47
CA GLN A 85 -11.87 11.61 -15.61
C GLN A 85 -12.33 10.17 -15.87
N GLU A 86 -12.38 9.35 -14.82
CA GLU A 86 -12.91 7.99 -14.92
C GLU A 86 -14.39 7.96 -15.35
N GLY A 87 -15.20 8.86 -14.82
CA GLY A 87 -16.58 9.03 -15.26
C GLY A 87 -16.68 9.44 -16.72
N SER A 88 -15.75 10.27 -17.22
CA SER A 88 -15.67 10.68 -18.63
C SER A 88 -15.31 9.51 -19.54
N LEU A 89 -14.40 8.61 -19.12
CA LEU A 89 -14.13 7.37 -19.82
C LEU A 89 -15.37 6.48 -19.90
N GLY A 90 -16.15 6.41 -18.80
CA GLY A 90 -17.43 5.72 -18.79
C GLY A 90 -18.46 6.31 -19.75
N LEU A 91 -18.51 7.66 -19.86
CA LEU A 91 -19.36 8.37 -20.84
C LEU A 91 -18.93 8.05 -22.27
N MET A 92 -17.65 8.08 -22.58
CA MET A 92 -17.10 7.73 -23.90
C MET A 92 -17.50 6.31 -24.29
N HIS A 93 -17.34 5.35 -23.38
CA HIS A 93 -17.77 3.97 -23.62
C HIS A 93 -19.29 3.85 -23.84
N ALA A 94 -20.08 4.67 -23.14
CA ALA A 94 -21.52 4.72 -23.34
C ALA A 94 -21.89 5.25 -24.75
N ILE A 95 -21.20 6.27 -25.26
CA ILE A 95 -21.42 6.82 -26.59
C ILE A 95 -21.19 5.73 -27.66
N ASP A 96 -20.09 4.98 -27.53
CA ASP A 96 -19.73 3.94 -28.49
C ASP A 96 -20.76 2.80 -28.55
N LYS A 97 -21.32 2.41 -27.40
CA LYS A 97 -22.25 1.27 -27.28
C LYS A 97 -23.73 1.63 -27.34
N PHE A 98 -24.08 2.89 -27.23
CA PHE A 98 -25.49 3.32 -27.21
C PHE A 98 -26.18 3.06 -28.56
N ASP A 99 -27.39 2.50 -28.54
CA ASP A 99 -28.23 2.34 -29.71
C ASP A 99 -29.49 3.25 -29.60
N PRO A 100 -29.59 4.28 -30.47
CA PRO A 100 -30.71 5.22 -30.44
C PRO A 100 -32.07 4.57 -30.79
N ASN A 101 -32.05 3.39 -31.42
CA ASN A 101 -33.30 2.70 -31.82
C ASN A 101 -34.00 1.98 -30.67
N LYS A 102 -33.36 1.83 -29.52
CA LYS A 102 -33.92 1.11 -28.35
C LYS A 102 -34.90 1.94 -27.52
N GLY A 103 -35.26 3.15 -27.91
CA GLY A 103 -36.28 3.98 -27.26
C GLY A 103 -35.94 4.50 -25.86
N CYS A 104 -34.67 4.43 -25.41
CA CYS A 104 -34.23 4.99 -24.14
C CYS A 104 -33.42 6.27 -24.34
N LYS A 105 -33.48 7.21 -23.38
CA LYS A 105 -32.66 8.41 -23.41
C LYS A 105 -31.19 8.06 -23.17
N PHE A 106 -30.29 8.73 -23.89
CA PHE A 106 -28.85 8.50 -23.77
C PHE A 106 -28.36 8.67 -22.34
N VAL A 107 -28.76 9.74 -21.64
CA VAL A 107 -28.38 10.01 -20.25
C VAL A 107 -28.72 8.87 -19.31
N THR A 108 -29.88 8.25 -19.47
CA THR A 108 -30.32 7.09 -18.66
C THR A 108 -29.43 5.87 -18.87
N TYR A 109 -28.96 5.65 -20.07
CA TYR A 109 -28.01 4.58 -20.39
C TYR A 109 -26.58 4.92 -19.91
N ALA A 110 -26.13 6.16 -20.11
CA ALA A 110 -24.80 6.61 -19.78
C ALA A 110 -24.51 6.56 -18.26
N VAL A 111 -25.52 6.84 -17.41
CA VAL A 111 -25.38 6.75 -15.95
C VAL A 111 -24.78 5.44 -15.47
N TYR A 112 -25.24 4.32 -16.04
CA TYR A 112 -24.76 3.00 -15.64
C TYR A 112 -23.28 2.81 -15.94
N TRP A 113 -22.81 3.27 -17.11
CA TRP A 113 -21.41 3.18 -17.50
C TRP A 113 -20.54 4.14 -16.68
N ILE A 114 -20.99 5.39 -16.49
CA ILE A 114 -20.28 6.38 -15.67
C ILE A 114 -20.08 5.82 -14.25
N ARG A 115 -21.15 5.30 -13.62
CA ARG A 115 -21.06 4.69 -12.29
C ARG A 115 -20.13 3.48 -12.27
N GLN A 116 -20.24 2.63 -13.26
CA GLN A 116 -19.41 1.43 -13.36
C GLN A 116 -17.90 1.77 -13.42
N TYR A 117 -17.52 2.75 -14.22
CA TYR A 117 -16.13 3.18 -14.32
C TYR A 117 -15.65 3.83 -13.03
N ILE A 118 -16.44 4.70 -12.41
CA ILE A 118 -16.11 5.32 -11.13
C ILE A 118 -15.95 4.25 -10.02
N ILE A 119 -16.88 3.31 -9.90
CA ILE A 119 -16.81 2.24 -8.90
C ILE A 119 -15.58 1.35 -9.15
N LYS A 120 -15.31 1.03 -10.41
CA LYS A 120 -14.13 0.26 -10.79
C LYS A 120 -12.85 0.99 -10.37
N SER A 121 -12.72 2.28 -10.66
CA SER A 121 -11.58 3.10 -10.25
C SER A 121 -11.43 3.15 -8.72
N LEU A 122 -12.52 3.33 -7.98
CA LEU A 122 -12.52 3.26 -6.52
C LEU A 122 -11.99 1.92 -5.98
N GLN A 123 -12.36 0.80 -6.60
CA GLN A 123 -11.89 -0.52 -6.20
C GLN A 123 -10.38 -0.71 -6.42
N TYR A 124 -9.82 -0.04 -7.45
CA TYR A 124 -8.40 -0.19 -7.82
C TYR A 124 -7.49 0.81 -7.12
N HIS A 125 -7.94 2.04 -6.90
CA HIS A 125 -7.09 3.18 -6.56
C HIS A 125 -7.42 3.86 -5.22
N SER A 126 -8.53 3.50 -4.55
CA SER A 126 -8.93 4.17 -3.30
C SER A 126 -8.05 3.86 -2.10
N ARG A 127 -7.20 2.83 -2.17
CA ARG A 127 -6.35 2.38 -1.06
C ARG A 127 -4.89 2.29 -1.50
N THR A 128 -3.97 2.63 -0.60
CA THR A 128 -2.53 2.47 -0.80
C THR A 128 -2.15 1.00 -1.00
N ILE A 129 -2.76 0.09 -0.21
CA ILE A 129 -2.62 -1.35 -0.38
C ILE A 129 -3.87 -1.85 -1.10
N ARG A 130 -3.68 -2.32 -2.33
CA ARG A 130 -4.77 -2.85 -3.16
C ARG A 130 -5.34 -4.14 -2.59
N LEU A 131 -6.67 -4.18 -2.45
CA LEU A 131 -7.41 -5.39 -2.07
C LEU A 131 -8.16 -5.99 -3.28
N PRO A 132 -8.27 -7.32 -3.38
CA PRO A 132 -9.10 -7.97 -4.39
C PRO A 132 -10.57 -7.56 -4.27
N GLN A 133 -11.26 -7.45 -5.42
CA GLN A 133 -12.67 -7.02 -5.47
C GLN A 133 -13.60 -7.88 -4.60
N ASN A 134 -13.34 -9.19 -4.55
CA ASN A 134 -14.14 -10.11 -3.74
C ASN A 134 -14.02 -9.80 -2.24
N GLN A 135 -12.82 -9.43 -1.77
CA GLN A 135 -12.61 -9.02 -0.37
C GLN A 135 -13.30 -7.70 -0.06
N LEU A 136 -13.22 -6.72 -0.97
CA LEU A 136 -13.91 -5.44 -0.81
C LEU A 136 -15.44 -5.61 -0.77
N SER A 137 -16.00 -6.47 -1.61
CA SER A 137 -17.45 -6.74 -1.60
C SER A 137 -17.89 -7.44 -0.32
N ASN A 138 -17.11 -8.40 0.16
CA ASN A 138 -17.37 -9.07 1.43
C ASN A 138 -17.22 -8.12 2.61
N TYR A 139 -16.19 -7.27 2.62
CA TYR A 139 -16.02 -6.24 3.64
C TYR A 139 -17.22 -5.28 3.69
N ALA A 140 -17.71 -4.83 2.53
CA ALA A 140 -18.89 -3.98 2.47
C ALA A 140 -20.15 -4.68 3.02
N LYS A 141 -20.34 -5.99 2.76
CA LYS A 141 -21.42 -6.78 3.35
C LYS A 141 -21.30 -6.86 4.86
N ILE A 142 -20.11 -7.23 5.36
CA ILE A 142 -19.84 -7.32 6.80
C ILE A 142 -20.14 -5.98 7.47
N LYS A 143 -19.62 -4.89 6.92
CA LYS A 143 -19.84 -3.54 7.47
C LYS A 143 -21.32 -3.16 7.53
N ASN A 144 -22.07 -3.39 6.44
CA ASN A 144 -23.49 -3.09 6.41
C ASN A 144 -24.30 -3.91 7.43
N GLU A 145 -23.97 -5.20 7.60
CA GLU A 145 -24.63 -6.03 8.60
C GLU A 145 -24.22 -5.66 10.03
N THR A 146 -22.96 -5.26 10.24
CA THR A 146 -22.52 -4.71 11.53
C THR A 146 -23.31 -3.46 11.89
N GLU A 147 -23.43 -2.49 10.97
CA GLU A 147 -24.17 -1.25 11.19
C GLU A 147 -25.67 -1.50 11.48
N LYS A 148 -26.30 -2.45 10.79
CA LYS A 148 -27.69 -2.85 11.06
C LYS A 148 -27.84 -3.47 12.44
N PHE A 149 -26.95 -4.44 12.76
CA PHE A 149 -26.99 -5.14 14.04
C PHE A 149 -26.79 -4.18 15.22
N GLU A 150 -25.88 -3.20 15.08
CA GLU A 150 -25.65 -2.15 16.08
C GLU A 150 -26.88 -1.26 16.27
N GLN A 151 -27.57 -0.92 15.18
CA GLN A 151 -28.81 -0.14 15.25
C GLN A 151 -29.95 -0.89 15.95
N GLU A 152 -30.05 -2.22 15.75
CA GLU A 152 -31.11 -3.05 16.34
C GLU A 152 -30.83 -3.45 17.79
N ASN A 153 -29.56 -3.76 18.11
CA ASN A 153 -29.20 -4.38 19.39
C ASN A 153 -28.37 -3.46 20.32
N ASN A 154 -27.98 -2.25 19.86
CA ASN A 154 -27.12 -1.31 20.61
C ASN A 154 -25.79 -1.92 21.11
N ARG A 155 -25.27 -2.95 20.43
CA ARG A 155 -23.96 -3.56 20.69
C ARG A 155 -23.35 -4.06 19.37
N SER A 156 -22.05 -4.20 19.36
CA SER A 156 -21.35 -4.78 18.20
C SER A 156 -21.60 -6.30 18.09
N PRO A 157 -21.80 -6.84 16.88
CA PRO A 157 -22.02 -8.26 16.66
C PRO A 157 -20.74 -9.08 16.89
N SER A 158 -20.88 -10.30 17.37
CA SER A 158 -19.79 -11.27 17.41
C SER A 158 -19.49 -11.83 16.00
N THR A 159 -18.31 -12.44 15.82
CA THR A 159 -17.94 -13.06 14.53
C THR A 159 -18.87 -14.20 14.12
N LEU A 160 -19.46 -14.92 15.09
CA LEU A 160 -20.42 -15.99 14.84
C LEU A 160 -21.77 -15.42 14.37
N GLU A 161 -22.26 -14.35 14.99
CA GLU A 161 -23.48 -13.66 14.55
C GLU A 161 -23.32 -13.05 13.14
N LEU A 162 -22.12 -12.55 12.82
CA LEU A 162 -21.81 -12.08 11.47
C LEU A 162 -21.77 -13.23 10.45
N GLU A 163 -21.30 -14.41 10.83
CA GLU A 163 -21.32 -15.62 10.00
C GLU A 163 -22.77 -16.03 9.67
N GLU A 164 -23.64 -16.08 10.68
CA GLU A 164 -25.05 -16.42 10.51
C GLU A 164 -25.78 -15.44 9.57
N ASN A 165 -25.50 -14.12 9.71
CA ASN A 165 -26.18 -13.08 8.94
C ASN A 165 -25.61 -12.90 7.52
N THR A 166 -24.31 -13.07 7.34
CA THR A 166 -23.64 -12.81 6.04
C THR A 166 -23.41 -14.08 5.21
N GLY A 167 -23.42 -15.28 5.86
CA GLY A 167 -23.06 -16.55 5.23
C GLY A 167 -21.56 -16.68 4.91
N ILE A 168 -20.71 -15.85 5.50
CA ILE A 168 -19.26 -15.87 5.32
C ILE A 168 -18.64 -16.55 6.56
N GLU A 169 -17.81 -17.56 6.34
CA GLU A 169 -17.11 -18.30 7.39
C GLU A 169 -16.33 -17.37 8.33
N HIS A 170 -16.40 -17.58 9.66
CA HIS A 170 -15.79 -16.72 10.68
C HIS A 170 -14.29 -16.47 10.47
N ASN A 171 -13.52 -17.49 10.03
CA ASN A 171 -12.09 -17.34 9.72
C ASN A 171 -11.85 -16.33 8.59
N LYS A 172 -12.72 -16.33 7.58
CA LYS A 172 -12.67 -15.37 6.47
C LYS A 172 -13.08 -13.96 6.93
N ILE A 173 -14.09 -13.86 7.80
CA ILE A 173 -14.50 -12.56 8.38
C ILE A 173 -13.31 -11.94 9.11
N TYR A 174 -12.63 -12.69 9.97
CA TYR A 174 -11.45 -12.21 10.68
C TYR A 174 -10.33 -11.77 9.73
N SER A 175 -10.00 -12.58 8.73
CA SER A 175 -8.95 -12.24 7.76
C SER A 175 -9.30 -11.00 6.92
N ILE A 176 -10.58 -10.82 6.53
CA ILE A 176 -11.06 -9.65 5.80
C ILE A 176 -10.98 -8.40 6.67
N MET A 177 -11.41 -8.48 7.93
CA MET A 177 -11.33 -7.35 8.86
C MET A 177 -9.88 -6.95 9.12
N ALA A 178 -8.98 -7.89 9.37
CA ALA A 178 -7.55 -7.64 9.57
C ALA A 178 -6.89 -7.01 8.32
N SER A 179 -7.23 -7.46 7.11
CA SER A 179 -6.68 -6.92 5.85
C SER A 179 -7.29 -5.58 5.45
N SER A 180 -8.43 -5.19 6.04
CA SER A 180 -9.17 -3.96 5.69
C SER A 180 -8.70 -2.71 6.44
N ILE A 181 -7.69 -2.83 7.32
CA ILE A 181 -7.15 -1.72 8.10
C ILE A 181 -6.63 -0.63 7.16
N ASN A 182 -7.02 0.62 7.43
CA ASN A 182 -6.54 1.77 6.67
C ASN A 182 -5.11 2.12 7.08
N THR A 183 -4.29 2.51 6.10
CA THR A 183 -2.96 3.05 6.34
C THR A 183 -3.04 4.46 6.93
N THR A 184 -2.11 4.78 7.83
CA THR A 184 -1.96 6.13 8.39
C THR A 184 -0.66 6.75 7.87
N SER A 185 -0.65 8.06 7.60
CA SER A 185 0.57 8.75 7.18
C SER A 185 1.57 8.82 8.33
N PHE A 186 2.84 8.60 8.03
CA PHE A 186 3.94 8.81 8.98
C PHE A 186 4.17 10.29 9.34
N ASP A 187 3.77 11.20 8.45
CA ASP A 187 3.87 12.64 8.68
C ASP A 187 2.76 13.18 9.59
N ARG A 188 1.80 12.31 9.96
CA ARG A 188 0.74 12.71 10.89
C ARG A 188 1.34 13.02 12.25
N THR A 189 1.05 14.21 12.78
CA THR A 189 1.40 14.58 14.16
C THR A 189 0.56 13.78 15.15
N VAL A 190 1.21 13.25 16.18
CA VAL A 190 0.55 12.44 17.23
C VAL A 190 -0.12 13.34 18.25
N ASP A 191 0.57 14.43 18.64
CA ASP A 191 0.07 15.45 19.55
C ASP A 191 0.08 16.83 18.88
N GLU A 192 -1.04 17.55 19.01
CA GLU A 192 -1.14 18.94 18.51
C GLU A 192 -0.20 19.90 19.26
N SER A 193 0.24 19.55 20.49
CA SER A 193 1.09 20.37 21.33
C SER A 193 2.58 20.25 20.99
N GLU A 194 3.06 19.08 20.56
CA GLU A 194 4.48 18.82 20.32
C GLU A 194 4.86 18.80 18.84
N CYS A 195 3.87 18.80 17.92
CA CYS A 195 4.08 18.73 16.47
C CYS A 195 5.05 17.61 16.00
N LEU A 196 5.18 16.53 16.81
CA LEU A 196 6.06 15.40 16.49
C LEU A 196 5.39 14.50 15.46
N PRO A 197 6.01 14.25 14.30
CA PRO A 197 5.49 13.31 13.31
C PRO A 197 5.60 11.88 13.84
N MET A 198 4.65 11.02 13.45
CA MET A 198 4.59 9.60 13.88
C MET A 198 5.88 8.84 13.54
N VAL A 199 6.60 9.24 12.48
CA VAL A 199 7.86 8.60 12.07
C VAL A 199 8.93 8.66 13.16
N GLU A 200 8.96 9.73 13.96
CA GLU A 200 9.96 9.89 15.03
C GLU A 200 9.71 8.99 16.24
N LEU A 201 8.49 8.44 16.37
CA LEU A 201 8.16 7.50 17.43
C LEU A 201 8.52 6.05 17.11
N ILE A 202 8.87 5.75 15.85
CA ILE A 202 9.20 4.40 15.42
C ILE A 202 10.67 4.13 15.74
N PRO A 203 10.98 3.17 16.66
CA PRO A 203 12.35 2.82 16.97
C PRO A 203 13.01 2.14 15.76
N ASN A 204 14.28 2.43 15.57
CA ASN A 204 15.10 1.72 14.60
C ASN A 204 15.57 0.39 15.21
N GLU A 205 14.93 -0.72 14.88
CA GLU A 205 15.27 -2.07 15.37
C GLU A 205 16.68 -2.53 14.95
N ASN A 206 17.22 -1.95 13.88
CA ASN A 206 18.55 -2.28 13.37
C ASN A 206 19.63 -1.27 13.82
N ALA A 207 19.29 -0.35 14.71
CA ALA A 207 20.31 0.52 15.28
C ALA A 207 21.18 -0.29 16.24
N ASP A 208 22.46 -0.45 15.89
CA ASP A 208 23.45 -1.02 16.82
C ASP A 208 23.44 -0.16 18.09
N LEU A 209 23.05 -0.77 19.21
CA LEU A 209 23.14 -0.10 20.50
C LEU A 209 24.60 0.27 20.73
N VAL A 210 24.86 1.52 21.14
CA VAL A 210 26.23 2.02 21.39
C VAL A 210 26.94 1.09 22.38
N GLU A 211 26.20 0.56 23.35
CA GLU A 211 26.68 -0.40 24.35
C GLU A 211 27.17 -1.71 23.67
N GLU A 212 26.40 -2.29 22.76
CA GLU A 212 26.79 -3.51 22.03
C GLU A 212 28.01 -3.30 21.14
N THR A 213 28.13 -2.13 20.52
CA THR A 213 29.32 -1.78 19.71
C THR A 213 30.56 -1.67 20.57
N VAL A 214 30.47 -1.05 21.76
CA VAL A 214 31.59 -0.94 22.70
C VAL A 214 31.98 -2.30 23.26
N GLU A 215 30.98 -3.12 23.68
CA GLU A 215 31.23 -4.49 24.14
C GLU A 215 31.90 -5.36 23.08
N ASN A 216 31.46 -5.27 21.84
CA ASN A 216 32.08 -5.97 20.71
C ASN A 216 33.51 -5.53 20.42
N ILE A 217 33.83 -4.24 20.57
CA ILE A 217 35.20 -3.72 20.44
C ILE A 217 36.06 -4.24 21.58
N ASP A 218 35.59 -4.16 22.81
CA ASP A 218 36.30 -4.67 23.99
C ASP A 218 36.53 -6.17 23.93
N MET A 219 35.52 -6.95 23.46
CA MET A 219 35.67 -8.38 23.23
C MET A 219 36.77 -8.66 22.19
N LYS A 220 36.76 -7.98 21.05
CA LYS A 220 37.80 -8.10 20.01
C LYS A 220 39.20 -7.79 20.57
N ASN A 221 39.32 -6.73 21.36
CA ASN A 221 40.59 -6.30 21.97
C ASN A 221 41.09 -7.36 22.97
N LYS A 222 40.25 -7.89 23.84
CA LYS A 222 40.61 -8.95 24.79
C LYS A 222 41.03 -10.23 24.07
N ILE A 223 40.28 -10.65 23.01
CA ILE A 223 40.64 -11.82 22.21
C ILE A 223 42.00 -11.61 21.55
N ASN A 224 42.27 -10.45 20.93
CA ASN A 224 43.54 -10.14 20.33
C ASN A 224 44.68 -10.12 21.36
N SER A 225 44.47 -9.61 22.57
CA SER A 225 45.49 -9.59 23.64
C SER A 225 45.87 -11.00 24.06
N VAL A 226 44.92 -11.94 24.14
CA VAL A 226 45.16 -13.34 24.47
C VAL A 226 45.87 -14.05 23.31
N LEU A 227 45.45 -13.82 22.06
CA LEU A 227 46.12 -14.41 20.88
C LEU A 227 47.55 -13.97 20.77
N ASN A 228 47.90 -12.72 21.05
CA ASN A 228 49.25 -12.17 21.00
C ASN A 228 50.20 -12.79 22.05
N LYS A 229 49.64 -13.46 23.10
CA LYS A 229 50.44 -14.22 24.08
C LYS A 229 50.81 -15.64 23.66
N LEU A 230 50.30 -16.05 22.49
CA LEU A 230 50.61 -17.38 21.89
C LEU A 230 51.83 -17.27 20.96
N SER A 231 52.38 -18.47 20.53
CA SER A 231 53.39 -18.50 19.49
C SER A 231 52.81 -17.99 18.16
N ASN A 232 53.61 -17.29 17.35
CA ASN A 232 53.21 -16.70 16.07
C ASN A 232 52.47 -17.76 15.17
N ARG A 233 52.96 -18.97 15.17
CA ARG A 233 52.37 -20.05 14.41
C ARG A 233 50.98 -20.45 14.90
N ASP A 234 50.82 -20.61 16.23
CA ASP A 234 49.53 -21.00 16.83
C ASP A 234 48.51 -19.84 16.66
N GLN A 235 48.96 -18.61 16.78
CA GLN A 235 48.14 -17.41 16.55
C GLN A 235 47.62 -17.36 15.11
N ASP A 236 48.49 -17.55 14.12
CA ASP A 236 48.10 -17.51 12.70
C ASP A 236 47.11 -18.62 12.35
N ILE A 237 47.36 -19.86 12.84
CA ILE A 237 46.46 -20.98 12.62
C ILE A 237 45.06 -20.69 13.19
N ILE A 238 44.98 -20.13 14.39
CA ILE A 238 43.68 -19.75 15.00
C ILE A 238 43.00 -18.65 14.19
N ARG A 239 43.74 -17.58 13.82
CA ARG A 239 43.21 -16.47 13.03
C ARG A 239 42.64 -16.93 11.70
N MET A 240 43.36 -17.81 10.97
CA MET A 240 42.90 -18.38 9.69
C MET A 240 41.71 -19.29 9.87
N TYR A 241 41.70 -20.12 10.90
CA TYR A 241 40.59 -21.05 11.11
C TYR A 241 39.28 -20.37 11.50
N PHE A 242 39.33 -19.41 12.43
CA PHE A 242 38.15 -18.69 12.91
C PHE A 242 37.84 -17.43 12.10
N GLY A 243 38.66 -17.03 11.15
CA GLY A 243 38.43 -15.83 10.35
C GLY A 243 38.65 -14.52 11.12
N ILE A 244 39.56 -14.50 12.08
CA ILE A 244 39.81 -13.27 12.89
C ILE A 244 40.72 -12.33 12.10
N GLY A 245 40.11 -11.27 11.53
CA GLY A 245 40.78 -10.29 10.69
C GLY A 245 41.06 -10.73 9.25
N MET A 246 40.65 -11.94 8.85
CA MET A 246 40.76 -12.48 7.52
C MET A 246 39.63 -13.49 7.25
N PRO A 247 39.37 -13.90 6.01
CA PRO A 247 38.37 -14.93 5.71
C PRO A 247 38.72 -16.26 6.41
N SER A 248 37.73 -16.98 6.93
CA SER A 248 37.92 -18.30 7.54
C SER A 248 38.36 -19.33 6.52
N MET A 249 39.35 -20.16 6.87
CA MET A 249 39.90 -21.20 5.98
C MET A 249 39.72 -22.57 6.60
N PRO A 250 39.37 -23.60 5.82
CA PRO A 250 39.31 -24.98 6.31
C PRO A 250 40.73 -25.53 6.61
N PRO A 251 40.85 -26.51 7.53
CA PRO A 251 42.16 -27.07 7.92
C PRO A 251 43.02 -27.58 6.75
N ASN A 252 42.40 -28.01 5.67
CA ASN A 252 43.10 -28.50 4.47
C ASN A 252 43.84 -27.37 3.73
N GLU A 253 43.30 -26.18 3.67
CA GLU A 253 43.92 -25.00 3.06
C GLU A 253 45.04 -24.44 3.94
N ILE A 254 44.81 -24.39 5.25
CA ILE A 254 45.86 -23.99 6.23
C ILE A 254 47.04 -24.97 6.15
N ALA A 255 46.76 -26.25 6.04
CA ALA A 255 47.78 -27.29 5.89
C ALA A 255 48.65 -27.10 4.65
N ARG A 256 48.05 -26.77 3.50
CA ARG A 256 48.79 -26.46 2.26
C ARG A 256 49.72 -25.25 2.44
N ARG A 257 49.27 -24.21 3.14
CA ARG A 257 50.03 -22.97 3.35
C ARG A 257 51.29 -23.19 4.23
N TYR A 258 51.18 -24.11 5.20
CA TYR A 258 52.29 -24.42 6.12
C TYR A 258 53.08 -25.67 5.76
N GLY A 259 52.75 -26.34 4.67
CA GLY A 259 53.42 -27.61 4.26
C GLY A 259 53.19 -28.75 5.26
N LEU A 260 52.04 -28.80 5.92
CA LEU A 260 51.69 -29.78 6.94
C LEU A 260 50.55 -30.70 6.48
N GLY A 261 50.38 -31.81 7.18
CA GLY A 261 49.17 -32.61 7.02
C GLY A 261 47.96 -31.96 7.71
N SER A 262 46.75 -32.13 7.15
CA SER A 262 45.50 -31.54 7.71
C SER A 262 45.22 -32.02 9.14
N GLU A 263 45.56 -33.25 9.47
CA GLU A 263 45.44 -33.82 10.82
C GLU A 263 46.37 -33.11 11.81
N ARG A 264 47.59 -32.78 11.35
CA ARG A 264 48.55 -32.02 12.17
C ARG A 264 48.06 -30.60 12.51
N VAL A 265 47.39 -29.95 11.56
CA VAL A 265 46.76 -28.65 11.81
C VAL A 265 45.65 -28.76 12.83
N ARG A 266 44.78 -29.79 12.75
CA ARG A 266 43.74 -30.06 13.77
C ARG A 266 44.34 -30.30 15.16
N GLN A 267 45.41 -31.04 15.26
CA GLN A 267 46.13 -31.29 16.54
C GLN A 267 46.69 -29.98 17.10
N LEU A 268 47.35 -29.15 16.30
CA LEU A 268 47.88 -27.84 16.70
C LEU A 268 46.78 -26.93 17.16
N LEU A 269 45.64 -26.88 16.47
CA LEU A 269 44.46 -26.09 16.84
C LEU A 269 43.91 -26.56 18.18
N LYS A 270 43.73 -27.86 18.40
CA LYS A 270 43.26 -28.43 19.67
C LYS A 270 44.21 -28.11 20.81
N HIS A 271 45.51 -28.20 20.60
CA HIS A 271 46.52 -27.85 21.60
C HIS A 271 46.54 -26.36 21.92
N ALA A 272 46.44 -25.49 20.91
CA ALA A 272 46.40 -24.06 21.12
C ALA A 272 45.15 -23.62 21.90
N LEU A 273 43.96 -24.13 21.54
CA LEU A 273 42.70 -23.90 22.26
C LEU A 273 42.75 -24.41 23.71
N SER A 274 43.34 -25.63 23.93
CA SER A 274 43.52 -26.18 25.27
C SER A 274 44.43 -25.28 26.14
N ARG A 275 45.50 -24.71 25.53
CA ARG A 275 46.43 -23.79 26.21
C ARG A 275 45.71 -22.48 26.57
N ILE A 276 44.88 -21.92 25.68
CA ILE A 276 44.05 -20.75 25.95
C ILE A 276 43.09 -21.04 27.10
N ARG A 277 42.34 -22.13 27.04
CA ARG A 277 41.41 -22.54 28.07
C ARG A 277 42.02 -22.69 29.46
N ARG A 278 43.26 -23.30 29.51
CA ARG A 278 43.95 -23.53 30.78
C ARG A 278 44.56 -22.26 31.39
N ARG A 279 45.19 -21.42 30.55
CA ARG A 279 45.94 -20.25 31.06
C ARG A 279 45.13 -18.97 31.14
N TYR A 280 44.18 -18.77 30.22
CA TYR A 280 43.49 -17.46 30.06
C TYR A 280 41.98 -17.56 30.32
N SER A 281 41.50 -18.67 30.88
CA SER A 281 40.09 -18.88 31.22
C SER A 281 39.53 -17.78 32.15
N LYS A 282 40.34 -17.27 33.08
CA LYS A 282 39.91 -16.21 33.98
C LYS A 282 39.74 -14.86 33.28
N GLU A 283 40.62 -14.54 32.30
CA GLU A 283 40.55 -13.31 31.51
C GLU A 283 39.36 -13.31 30.54
N LEU A 284 38.93 -14.49 30.10
CA LEU A 284 37.82 -14.67 29.16
C LEU A 284 36.47 -14.92 29.83
N LYS A 285 36.43 -15.28 31.14
CA LYS A 285 35.17 -15.51 31.87
C LYS A 285 34.26 -14.29 31.98
N GLY A 286 34.78 -13.09 31.79
CA GLY A 286 33.98 -11.85 31.75
C GLY A 286 33.37 -11.54 30.38
N LEU A 287 33.49 -12.44 29.39
CA LEU A 287 32.97 -12.29 28.02
C LEU A 287 31.84 -13.26 27.69
N LEU A 288 31.52 -14.18 28.61
CA LEU A 288 30.42 -15.13 28.59
C LEU A 288 29.37 -14.75 29.63
#